data_ad7bc7b37e3f3ac87b0dbc4c4353a3a5
#
_entry.id   ad7bc7b37e3f3ac87b0dbc4c4353a3a5
#
_cell.length_a   1.000
_cell.length_b   1.000
_cell.length_c   1.000
_cell.angle_alpha   90.00
_cell.angle_beta   90.00
_cell.angle_gamma   90.00
#
_symmetry.space_group_name_H-M   'P 1'
#
loop_
_entity.id
_entity.type
_entity.pdbx_description
1 polymer ?
#
loop_
_entity_poly.entity_id
_entity_poly.type
_entity_poly.pdbx_seq_one_letter_code
_entity_poly.pdbx_strand_id
1 'polypeptide(L)'
;MDQNFSLMAQSRANYYTAGSPVQFVRVELLKGDTTGEVAVCLTFKNVGTEPLTGLVVHFKCKDAAGQVLCEDDFYYEQLNAQPGAVFGSDDAVYVSDTPVSSVEVEQDRAFLNGRGVDLRNYKRVRLNMPRVLPGSIAKTLQQRTGNVQLTCVPQDTEY
;
A
#
# COMPACT_ATOMS: atom_id res chain seq x y z
N MET A 1 8.97 -0.42 21.21
CA MET A 1 7.67 0.11 21.56
C MET A 1 6.61 -0.93 21.24
N ASP A 2 5.91 -1.29 22.25
CA ASP A 2 5.14 -2.53 22.16
C ASP A 2 3.65 -2.30 22.14
N GLN A 3 3.26 -1.25 21.47
CA GLN A 3 1.87 -0.96 21.27
C GLN A 3 1.27 -1.92 20.24
N ASN A 4 0.10 -2.45 20.55
CA ASN A 4 -0.67 -3.22 19.58
C ASN A 4 -1.43 -2.29 18.67
N PHE A 5 -1.59 -2.72 17.43
CA PHE A 5 -2.34 -1.99 16.44
C PHE A 5 -3.50 -2.83 15.95
N SER A 6 -4.64 -2.19 15.74
CA SER A 6 -5.83 -2.86 15.23
C SER A 6 -6.17 -2.33 13.85
N LEU A 7 -6.62 -3.19 12.98
CA LEU A 7 -6.99 -2.82 11.62
C LEU A 7 -8.22 -1.93 11.63
N MET A 8 -8.11 -0.76 11.02
CA MET A 8 -9.22 0.19 10.87
C MET A 8 -9.86 0.09 9.51
N ALA A 9 -9.03 -0.01 8.46
CA ALA A 9 -9.50 -0.02 7.09
C ALA A 9 -8.45 -0.65 6.22
N GLN A 10 -8.87 -1.16 5.08
CA GLN A 10 -7.93 -1.66 4.07
C GLN A 10 -8.52 -1.45 2.69
N SER A 11 -7.64 -1.33 1.71
CA SER A 11 -8.03 -1.19 0.33
C SER A 11 -7.08 -2.01 -0.53
N ARG A 12 -7.64 -2.76 -1.47
CA ARG A 12 -6.84 -3.47 -2.46
C ARG A 12 -6.30 -2.49 -3.47
N ALA A 13 -5.14 -2.82 -4.03
CA ALA A 13 -4.62 -2.06 -5.14
C ALA A 13 -5.62 -2.10 -6.30
N ASN A 14 -5.88 -0.94 -6.88
CA ASN A 14 -6.80 -0.84 -7.99
C ASN A 14 -6.07 -0.76 -9.33
N TYR A 15 -4.82 -1.17 -9.34
CA TYR A 15 -4.01 -1.22 -10.55
C TYR A 15 -2.94 -2.29 -10.38
N TYR A 16 -2.35 -2.69 -11.51
CA TYR A 16 -1.15 -3.52 -11.50
C TYR A 16 -0.12 -2.93 -12.45
N THR A 17 1.14 -3.29 -12.24
CA THR A 17 2.25 -2.81 -13.05
C THR A 17 2.63 -3.92 -14.03
N ALA A 18 2.28 -3.72 -15.30
CA ALA A 18 2.46 -4.75 -16.31
C ALA A 18 3.94 -5.10 -16.49
N GLY A 19 4.28 -6.37 -16.28
CA GLY A 19 5.64 -6.86 -16.48
C GLY A 19 6.60 -6.62 -15.33
N SER A 20 6.18 -5.88 -14.31
CA SER A 20 7.05 -5.61 -13.16
C SER A 20 7.23 -6.87 -12.31
N PRO A 21 8.42 -7.07 -11.74
CA PRO A 21 8.63 -8.18 -10.81
C PRO A 21 7.95 -8.00 -9.46
N VAL A 22 7.47 -6.78 -9.17
CA VAL A 22 6.83 -6.48 -7.88
C VAL A 22 5.45 -5.92 -8.16
N GLN A 23 4.45 -6.44 -7.46
CA GLN A 23 3.10 -5.93 -7.55
C GLN A 23 2.66 -5.37 -6.21
N PHE A 24 1.98 -4.24 -6.26
CA PHE A 24 1.33 -3.66 -5.09
C PHE A 24 0.04 -4.42 -4.84
N VAL A 25 -0.17 -4.85 -3.61
CA VAL A 25 -1.31 -5.71 -3.27
C VAL A 25 -2.41 -4.94 -2.57
N ARG A 26 -2.05 -4.23 -1.49
CA ARG A 26 -3.06 -3.50 -0.72
C ARG A 26 -2.39 -2.51 0.22
N VAL A 27 -3.22 -1.62 0.75
CA VAL A 27 -2.84 -0.71 1.82
C VAL A 27 -3.74 -1.00 3.02
N GLU A 28 -3.17 -0.91 4.20
CA GLU A 28 -3.89 -1.10 5.44
C GLU A 28 -3.69 0.11 6.32
N LEU A 29 -4.75 0.48 7.03
CA LEU A 29 -4.74 1.56 8.00
C LEU A 29 -4.94 0.92 9.36
N LEU A 30 -3.96 1.13 10.24
CA LEU A 30 -3.97 0.53 11.57
C LEU A 30 -4.03 1.64 12.61
N LYS A 31 -4.68 1.36 13.73
CA LYS A 31 -4.78 2.30 14.84
C LYS A 31 -4.11 1.70 16.06
N GLY A 32 -3.25 2.47 16.69
CA GLY A 32 -2.62 2.06 17.94
C GLY A 32 -3.64 2.01 19.07
N ASP A 33 -3.67 0.89 19.78
CA ASP A 33 -4.67 0.67 20.82
C ASP A 33 -4.46 1.57 22.03
N THR A 34 -3.24 2.02 22.26
CA THR A 34 -2.91 2.85 23.40
C THR A 34 -2.92 4.34 23.07
N THR A 35 -2.28 4.72 21.97
CA THR A 35 -2.08 6.14 21.63
C THR A 35 -3.11 6.67 20.67
N GLY A 36 -3.79 5.79 19.91
CA GLY A 36 -4.71 6.22 18.88
C GLY A 36 -4.03 6.68 17.59
N GLU A 37 -2.71 6.58 17.52
CA GLU A 37 -1.99 6.91 16.29
C GLU A 37 -2.41 6.00 15.15
N VAL A 38 -2.35 6.56 13.94
CA VAL A 38 -2.72 5.84 12.73
C VAL A 38 -1.45 5.47 11.97
N ALA A 39 -1.30 4.19 11.66
CA ALA A 39 -0.17 3.71 10.87
C ALA A 39 -0.66 3.24 9.52
N VAL A 40 0.06 3.61 8.48
CA VAL A 40 -0.24 3.18 7.10
C VAL A 40 0.78 2.13 6.71
N CYS A 41 0.30 0.97 6.30
CA CYS A 41 1.15 -0.15 5.91
C CYS A 41 0.81 -0.57 4.48
N LEU A 42 1.85 -0.84 3.70
CA LEU A 42 1.70 -1.25 2.31
C LEU A 42 2.10 -2.72 2.18
N THR A 43 1.42 -3.42 1.31
CA THR A 43 1.72 -4.83 1.05
C THR A 43 2.04 -5.02 -0.42
N PHE A 44 3.12 -5.76 -0.69
CA PHE A 44 3.61 -6.05 -2.02
C PHE A 44 3.81 -7.55 -2.18
N LYS A 45 3.93 -7.98 -3.44
CA LYS A 45 4.20 -9.37 -3.74
C LYS A 45 5.31 -9.45 -4.78
N ASN A 46 6.26 -10.36 -4.55
CA ASN A 46 7.29 -10.69 -5.54
C ASN A 46 6.66 -11.64 -6.55
N VAL A 47 6.43 -11.13 -7.76
CA VAL A 47 5.87 -11.95 -8.84
C VAL A 47 6.91 -12.29 -9.90
N GLY A 48 8.16 -11.98 -9.61
CA GLY A 48 9.28 -12.30 -10.49
C GLY A 48 9.88 -13.67 -10.19
N THR A 49 11.09 -13.88 -10.71
CA THR A 49 11.77 -15.16 -10.59
C THR A 49 13.01 -15.10 -9.71
N GLU A 50 13.36 -13.92 -9.22
CA GLU A 50 14.53 -13.73 -8.34
C GLU A 50 14.09 -13.19 -6.99
N PRO A 51 14.88 -13.46 -5.93
CA PRO A 51 14.53 -12.90 -4.62
C PRO A 51 14.68 -11.38 -4.61
N LEU A 52 13.76 -10.73 -3.92
CA LEU A 52 13.83 -9.28 -3.69
C LEU A 52 14.62 -9.02 -2.41
N THR A 53 15.63 -8.18 -2.53
CA THR A 53 16.45 -7.78 -1.38
C THR A 53 16.19 -6.35 -0.95
N GLY A 54 15.45 -5.59 -1.74
CA GLY A 54 15.06 -4.22 -1.39
C GLY A 54 13.98 -3.70 -2.32
N LEU A 55 13.27 -2.69 -1.85
CA LEU A 55 12.24 -2.03 -2.64
C LEU A 55 12.13 -0.59 -2.18
N VAL A 56 12.10 0.34 -3.13
CA VAL A 56 11.86 1.75 -2.87
C VAL A 56 10.52 2.11 -3.50
N VAL A 57 9.66 2.71 -2.69
CA VAL A 57 8.36 3.17 -3.18
C VAL A 57 8.18 4.63 -2.82
N HIS A 58 7.47 5.34 -3.69
CA HIS A 58 7.02 6.70 -3.42
C HIS A 58 5.55 6.62 -3.05
N PHE A 59 5.15 7.27 -1.96
CA PHE A 59 3.77 7.23 -1.53
C PHE A 59 3.29 8.62 -1.16
N LYS A 60 1.98 8.78 -1.20
CA LYS A 60 1.32 10.02 -0.87
C LYS A 60 0.05 9.67 -0.11
N CYS A 61 -0.09 10.21 1.10
CA CYS A 61 -1.28 10.00 1.93
C CYS A 61 -2.10 11.28 1.96
N LYS A 62 -3.40 11.16 1.77
CA LYS A 62 -4.31 12.30 1.73
C LYS A 62 -5.45 12.10 2.72
N ASP A 63 -5.99 13.22 3.22
CA ASP A 63 -7.16 13.19 4.06
C ASP A 63 -8.45 13.25 3.23
N ALA A 64 -9.60 13.31 3.90
CA ALA A 64 -10.89 13.30 3.22
C ALA A 64 -11.12 14.55 2.37
N ALA A 65 -10.43 15.64 2.68
CA ALA A 65 -10.51 16.89 1.91
C ALA A 65 -9.56 16.89 0.71
N GLY A 66 -8.77 15.83 0.54
CA GLY A 66 -7.82 15.73 -0.56
C GLY A 66 -6.49 16.41 -0.29
N GLN A 67 -6.27 16.87 0.94
CA GLN A 67 -4.99 17.48 1.30
C GLN A 67 -3.93 16.42 1.53
N VAL A 68 -2.72 16.69 1.03
CA VAL A 68 -1.60 15.77 1.22
C VAL A 68 -1.11 15.88 2.65
N LEU A 69 -1.19 14.77 3.38
CA LEU A 69 -0.69 14.69 4.73
C LEU A 69 0.78 14.35 4.75
N CYS A 70 1.20 13.48 3.84
CA CYS A 70 2.58 13.07 3.73
C CYS A 70 2.86 12.61 2.32
N GLU A 71 4.04 12.95 1.82
CA GLU A 71 4.52 12.48 0.54
C GLU A 71 6.01 12.23 0.70
N ASP A 72 6.44 10.98 0.51
CA ASP A 72 7.83 10.62 0.73
C ASP A 72 8.15 9.30 0.07
N ASP A 73 9.42 8.93 0.11
CA ASP A 73 9.89 7.62 -0.31
C ASP A 73 10.06 6.74 0.91
N PHE A 74 9.73 5.47 0.76
CA PHE A 74 9.96 4.49 1.81
C PHE A 74 10.84 3.37 1.26
N TYR A 75 11.83 2.98 2.05
CA TYR A 75 12.82 2.00 1.67
C TYR A 75 12.60 0.72 2.48
N TYR A 76 12.18 -0.35 1.81
CA TYR A 76 12.18 -1.67 2.41
C TYR A 76 13.56 -2.25 2.23
N GLU A 77 14.30 -2.32 3.32
CA GLU A 77 15.71 -2.77 3.28
C GLU A 77 15.82 -4.17 3.83
N GLN A 78 16.88 -4.85 3.43
CA GLN A 78 17.21 -6.18 3.94
C GLN A 78 16.06 -7.16 3.76
N LEU A 79 15.37 -7.05 2.64
CA LEU A 79 14.33 -7.99 2.31
C LEU A 79 14.93 -9.34 1.93
N ASN A 80 14.16 -10.39 2.20
CA ASN A 80 14.45 -11.72 1.70
C ASN A 80 13.14 -12.28 1.17
N ALA A 81 12.57 -11.59 0.20
CA ALA A 81 11.28 -11.95 -0.35
C ALA A 81 11.49 -12.86 -1.55
N GLN A 82 11.27 -14.14 -1.37
CA GLN A 82 11.40 -15.12 -2.43
C GLN A 82 10.28 -14.96 -3.46
N PRO A 83 10.43 -15.50 -4.67
CA PRO A 83 9.35 -15.46 -5.64
C PRO A 83 8.06 -16.01 -5.05
N GLY A 84 6.97 -15.25 -5.20
CA GLY A 84 5.68 -15.58 -4.63
C GLY A 84 5.45 -15.01 -3.23
N ALA A 85 6.48 -14.50 -2.58
CA ALA A 85 6.33 -13.99 -1.21
C ALA A 85 5.58 -12.67 -1.18
N VAL A 86 4.76 -12.52 -0.15
CA VAL A 86 4.05 -11.27 0.15
C VAL A 86 4.79 -10.60 1.31
N PHE A 87 5.01 -9.31 1.20
CA PHE A 87 5.83 -8.60 2.20
C PHE A 87 5.39 -7.14 2.33
N GLY A 88 5.92 -6.47 3.32
CA GLY A 88 5.75 -5.02 3.50
C GLY A 88 4.77 -4.62 4.59
N SER A 89 3.82 -5.50 4.92
CA SER A 89 2.77 -5.15 5.87
C SER A 89 3.26 -5.02 7.31
N ASP A 90 4.48 -5.47 7.59
CA ASP A 90 5.05 -5.35 8.93
C ASP A 90 5.70 -3.99 9.18
N ASP A 91 5.83 -3.17 8.14
CA ASP A 91 6.49 -1.88 8.24
C ASP A 91 5.49 -0.76 8.02
N ALA A 92 5.44 0.19 8.95
CA ALA A 92 4.62 1.38 8.79
C ALA A 92 5.36 2.39 7.92
N VAL A 93 4.72 2.85 6.85
CA VAL A 93 5.33 3.86 5.97
C VAL A 93 5.00 5.27 6.41
N TYR A 94 3.99 5.42 7.25
CA TYR A 94 3.55 6.72 7.74
C TYR A 94 2.77 6.50 9.03
N VAL A 95 3.06 7.33 10.01
CA VAL A 95 2.34 7.29 11.30
C VAL A 95 1.88 8.71 11.61
N SER A 96 0.60 8.86 11.95
CA SER A 96 0.00 10.17 12.15
C SER A 96 -1.18 10.09 13.11
N ASP A 97 -1.50 11.23 13.72
CA ASP A 97 -2.75 11.40 14.47
C ASP A 97 -3.92 11.74 13.55
N THR A 98 -3.63 12.14 12.31
CA THR A 98 -4.65 12.58 11.38
C THR A 98 -5.13 11.41 10.54
N PRO A 99 -6.44 11.20 10.40
CA PRO A 99 -6.96 10.09 9.60
C PRO A 99 -6.57 10.23 8.12
N VAL A 100 -6.20 9.10 7.52
CA VAL A 100 -5.85 8.99 6.11
C VAL A 100 -7.05 8.43 5.37
N SER A 101 -7.41 9.05 4.24
CA SER A 101 -8.55 8.61 3.43
C SER A 101 -8.13 7.98 2.12
N SER A 102 -6.97 8.34 1.58
CA SER A 102 -6.47 7.73 0.34
C SER A 102 -4.97 7.63 0.37
N VAL A 103 -4.44 6.65 -0.33
CA VAL A 103 -3.01 6.44 -0.47
C VAL A 103 -2.69 6.19 -1.95
N GLU A 104 -1.73 6.94 -2.46
CA GLU A 104 -1.21 6.76 -3.81
C GLU A 104 0.19 6.20 -3.70
N VAL A 105 0.48 5.17 -4.48
CA VAL A 105 1.76 4.46 -4.41
C VAL A 105 2.35 4.35 -5.79
N GLU A 106 3.63 4.69 -5.90
CA GLU A 106 4.41 4.46 -7.10
C GLU A 106 5.63 3.64 -6.73
N GLN A 107 5.82 2.53 -7.42
CA GLN A 107 7.01 1.70 -7.25
C GLN A 107 8.16 2.35 -8.00
N ASP A 108 9.23 2.65 -7.29
CA ASP A 108 10.34 3.40 -7.85
C ASP A 108 11.47 2.48 -8.29
N ARG A 109 11.94 1.62 -7.40
CA ARG A 109 13.09 0.78 -7.66
C ARG A 109 13.03 -0.50 -6.84
N ALA A 110 13.42 -1.60 -7.44
CA ALA A 110 13.57 -2.86 -6.72
C ALA A 110 15.04 -3.30 -6.78
N PHE A 111 15.42 -4.11 -5.79
CA PHE A 111 16.72 -4.75 -5.79
C PHE A 111 16.48 -6.25 -5.87
N LEU A 112 16.82 -6.81 -7.02
CA LEU A 112 16.67 -8.22 -7.29
C LEU A 112 18.02 -8.89 -7.04
N ASN A 113 18.09 -9.67 -5.99
CA ASN A 113 19.33 -10.31 -5.59
C ASN A 113 20.48 -9.30 -5.50
N GLY A 114 20.19 -8.12 -4.94
CA GLY A 114 21.15 -7.03 -4.77
C GLY A 114 21.32 -6.12 -5.99
N ARG A 115 20.69 -6.42 -7.11
CA ARG A 115 20.83 -5.63 -8.34
C ARG A 115 19.66 -4.66 -8.47
N GLY A 116 19.97 -3.37 -8.60
CA GLY A 116 18.94 -2.34 -8.72
C GLY A 116 18.25 -2.37 -10.08
N VAL A 117 16.92 -2.30 -10.06
CA VAL A 117 16.09 -2.29 -11.26
C VAL A 117 15.10 -1.13 -11.14
N ASP A 118 15.06 -0.27 -12.14
CA ASP A 118 14.12 0.86 -12.17
C ASP A 118 12.73 0.33 -12.49
N LEU A 119 11.76 0.64 -11.62
CA LEU A 119 10.39 0.18 -11.79
C LEU A 119 9.48 1.25 -12.38
N ARG A 120 9.97 2.47 -12.57
CA ARG A 120 9.12 3.57 -13.02
C ARG A 120 8.71 3.45 -14.48
N ASN A 121 9.40 2.63 -15.24
CA ASN A 121 9.11 2.47 -16.66
C ASN A 121 8.02 1.46 -16.94
N TYR A 122 7.58 0.73 -15.93
CA TYR A 122 6.50 -0.23 -16.12
C TYR A 122 5.17 0.49 -16.10
N LYS A 123 4.31 0.12 -17.03
CA LYS A 123 3.01 0.77 -17.18
C LYS A 123 2.05 0.30 -16.10
N ARG A 124 1.35 1.25 -15.50
CA ARG A 124 0.28 0.94 -14.55
C ARG A 124 -1.02 0.78 -15.32
N VAL A 125 -1.69 -0.33 -15.06
CA VAL A 125 -2.96 -0.65 -15.70
C VAL A 125 -4.03 -0.71 -14.62
N ARG A 126 -5.08 0.09 -14.78
CA ARG A 126 -6.17 0.09 -13.81
C ARG A 126 -6.90 -1.24 -13.85
N LEU A 127 -7.18 -1.75 -12.67
CA LEU A 127 -8.01 -2.95 -12.55
C LEU A 127 -9.46 -2.55 -12.74
N ASN A 128 -10.19 -3.38 -13.48
CA ASN A 128 -11.60 -3.15 -13.70
C ASN A 128 -12.37 -3.75 -12.53
N MET A 129 -12.46 -2.98 -11.46
CA MET A 129 -13.09 -3.43 -10.22
C MET A 129 -14.59 -3.13 -10.27
N PRO A 130 -15.43 -3.99 -9.71
CA PRO A 130 -16.84 -3.67 -9.60
C PRO A 130 -17.02 -2.44 -8.72
N ARG A 131 -17.86 -1.53 -9.17
CA ARG A 131 -18.13 -0.29 -8.43
C ARG A 131 -19.01 -0.54 -7.22
N VAL A 132 -19.84 -1.56 -7.31
CA VAL A 132 -20.81 -1.85 -6.27
C VAL A 132 -20.50 -3.23 -5.72
N LEU A 133 -20.23 -3.26 -4.44
CA LEU A 133 -20.11 -4.53 -3.73
C LEU A 133 -21.49 -5.05 -3.41
N PRO A 134 -21.65 -6.39 -3.28
CA PRO A 134 -22.90 -6.92 -2.74
C PRO A 134 -23.24 -6.23 -1.43
N GLY A 135 -24.50 -5.87 -1.24
CA GLY A 135 -24.92 -5.06 -0.11
C GLY A 135 -24.48 -5.60 1.24
N SER A 136 -24.58 -6.92 1.42
CA SER A 136 -24.18 -7.54 2.67
C SER A 136 -22.68 -7.38 2.94
N ILE A 137 -21.86 -7.50 1.90
CA ILE A 137 -20.41 -7.34 2.06
C ILE A 137 -20.07 -5.90 2.37
N ALA A 138 -20.70 -4.96 1.67
CA ALA A 138 -20.46 -3.55 1.90
C ALA A 138 -20.84 -3.14 3.33
N LYS A 139 -21.97 -3.61 3.81
CA LYS A 139 -22.39 -3.33 5.19
C LYS A 139 -21.43 -3.91 6.20
N THR A 140 -20.97 -5.13 5.96
CA THR A 140 -20.03 -5.78 6.87
C THR A 140 -18.73 -4.99 6.97
N LEU A 141 -18.20 -4.56 5.82
CA LEU A 141 -16.97 -3.77 5.81
C LEU A 141 -17.16 -2.45 6.54
N GLN A 142 -18.28 -1.77 6.31
CA GLN A 142 -18.55 -0.52 7.00
C GLN A 142 -18.65 -0.69 8.51
N GLN A 143 -19.28 -1.75 8.94
CA GLN A 143 -19.41 -2.03 10.37
C GLN A 143 -18.05 -2.32 11.01
N ARG A 144 -17.18 -3.01 10.29
CA ARG A 144 -15.87 -3.37 10.82
C ARG A 144 -14.92 -2.18 10.87
N THR A 145 -15.02 -1.28 9.91
CA THR A 145 -14.13 -0.14 9.81
C THR A 145 -14.75 1.15 10.35
N GLY A 146 -15.99 1.08 10.82
CA GLY A 146 -16.71 2.26 11.26
C GLY A 146 -16.93 3.22 10.12
N ASN A 147 -16.58 4.48 10.33
CA ASN A 147 -16.71 5.51 9.31
C ASN A 147 -15.41 5.75 8.54
N VAL A 148 -14.38 4.96 8.82
CA VAL A 148 -13.09 5.14 8.16
C VAL A 148 -13.13 4.47 6.80
N GLN A 149 -12.79 5.23 5.78
CA GLN A 149 -12.67 4.71 4.41
C GLN A 149 -11.28 4.98 3.90
N LEU A 150 -10.72 4.01 3.24
CA LEU A 150 -9.40 4.11 2.66
C LEU A 150 -9.48 3.70 1.20
N THR A 151 -8.99 4.56 0.32
CA THR A 151 -8.97 4.30 -1.11
C THR A 151 -7.54 4.19 -1.57
N CYS A 152 -7.24 3.17 -2.34
CA CYS A 152 -5.94 3.00 -2.96
C CYS A 152 -6.04 3.53 -4.39
N VAL A 153 -5.21 4.53 -4.70
CA VAL A 153 -5.28 5.24 -5.99
C VAL A 153 -3.90 5.19 -6.64
N PRO A 154 -3.81 4.86 -7.92
CA PRO A 154 -2.51 4.98 -8.62
C PRO A 154 -2.16 6.45 -8.76
N GLN A 155 -0.86 6.76 -8.72
CA GLN A 155 -0.42 8.12 -9.00
C GLN A 155 -0.78 8.47 -10.44
N ASP A 156 -1.06 9.74 -10.66
CA ASP A 156 -1.39 10.22 -11.99
C ASP A 156 -0.23 9.97 -12.93
N THR A 157 -0.51 9.20 -13.96
CA THR A 157 0.43 8.90 -15.00
C THR A 157 -0.36 8.79 -16.28
N GLU A 158 0.04 9.52 -17.28
CA GLU A 158 -0.63 9.42 -18.56
C GLU A 158 -0.14 8.18 -19.29
N TYR A 159 -1.05 7.47 -19.86
CA TYR A 159 -0.73 6.27 -20.61
C TYR A 159 -0.94 6.50 -22.09
#